data_f67398bfaeed4a8eeb5054997a841fb0
#
_entry.id   f67398bfaeed4a8eeb5054997a841fb0
#
_cell.length_a   1.000
_cell.length_b   1.000
_cell.length_c   1.000
_cell.angle_alpha   90.00
_cell.angle_beta   90.00
_cell.angle_gamma   90.00
#
_symmetry.space_group_name_H-M   'P 1'
#
loop_
_entity.id
_entity.type
_entity.pdbx_description
1 polymer ?
#
loop_
_entity_poly.entity_id
_entity_poly.type
_entity_poly.pdbx_seq_one_letter_code
_entity_poly.pdbx_strand_id
1 'polypeptide(L)'
;MSNVNLIQSKIMQLEGGAFQSLFDEYLYKKYKFGNIQTLGVQTGTNKPTKGTPDTYVRTPDGQYILINYGSVSTQPADKIKADILSCFNTAKLSLEKDKIKKIICGHCSTNIHIEQFNSIIELLEGIEIELIGIDTLSHDLALIYPHIAKEYLGIEIDTNQFFDIEDFVKVYDANGINAPIDRDFLHRKNEIDSTCNSISNNAVTVLTGPSGIGKTRLAIEACRALDDQEYKIYCVRSNGIFLYEDIKFYVDNPGKYLLFLDDANMVVSLDNVLQTLLTLPPEYKIKILITVRDYAKERVIDTASKYSTPEIIEIGKLTDEEIKDILKTDLSIINPDYLKKISEIANGNARIAFLA
;
A
#
# COMPACT_ATOMS: atom_id res chain seq x y z
N MET A 1 -9.02 -9.60 18.01
CA MET A 1 -8.38 -8.34 18.50
C MET A 1 -7.97 -7.60 17.25
N SER A 2 -8.18 -6.28 17.13
CA SER A 2 -7.75 -5.58 15.92
C SER A 2 -6.22 -5.56 15.82
N ASN A 3 -5.66 -5.49 14.60
CA ASN A 3 -4.20 -5.40 14.40
C ASN A 3 -3.61 -4.20 15.17
N VAL A 4 -4.32 -3.08 15.22
CA VAL A 4 -3.91 -1.88 15.97
C VAL A 4 -3.75 -2.20 17.47
N ASN A 5 -4.72 -2.87 18.10
CA ASN A 5 -4.63 -3.24 19.52
C ASN A 5 -3.48 -4.23 19.80
N LEU A 6 -3.23 -5.15 18.88
CA LEU A 6 -2.12 -6.08 18.99
C LEU A 6 -0.77 -5.34 18.91
N ILE A 7 -0.64 -4.41 17.97
CA ILE A 7 0.55 -3.55 17.81
C ILE A 7 0.76 -2.72 19.09
N GLN A 8 -0.28 -2.06 19.60
CA GLN A 8 -0.20 -1.28 20.85
C GLN A 8 0.32 -2.13 22.01
N SER A 9 -0.27 -3.32 22.19
CA SER A 9 0.16 -4.25 23.25
C SER A 9 1.63 -4.66 23.11
N LYS A 10 2.12 -4.87 21.89
CA LYS A 10 3.51 -5.22 21.63
C LYS A 10 4.46 -4.03 21.82
N ILE A 11 4.08 -2.84 21.38
CA ILE A 11 4.87 -1.62 21.60
C ILE A 11 5.06 -1.36 23.10
N MET A 12 4.00 -1.52 23.92
CA MET A 12 4.08 -1.33 25.37
C MET A 12 5.02 -2.33 26.07
N GLN A 13 5.33 -3.45 25.44
CA GLN A 13 6.24 -4.47 25.96
C GLN A 13 7.70 -4.25 25.55
N LEU A 14 7.98 -3.31 24.64
CA LEU A 14 9.33 -3.03 24.18
C LEU A 14 10.15 -2.35 25.28
N GLU A 15 11.39 -2.81 25.43
CA GLU A 15 12.40 -2.07 26.19
C GLU A 15 12.81 -0.79 25.45
N GLY A 16 13.30 0.21 26.18
CA GLY A 16 13.59 1.54 25.64
C GLY A 16 14.45 1.54 24.37
N GLY A 17 15.49 0.72 24.32
CA GLY A 17 16.35 0.61 23.14
C GLY A 17 15.66 0.01 21.92
N ALA A 18 14.81 -1.00 22.12
CA ALA A 18 14.04 -1.62 21.03
C ALA A 18 12.96 -0.65 20.52
N PHE A 19 12.30 0.08 21.42
CA PHE A 19 11.35 1.13 21.05
C PHE A 19 12.02 2.23 20.23
N GLN A 20 13.21 2.69 20.65
CA GLN A 20 13.97 3.68 19.91
C GLN A 20 14.31 3.19 18.49
N SER A 21 14.80 1.96 18.35
CA SER A 21 15.16 1.40 17.03
C SER A 21 13.95 1.31 16.10
N LEU A 22 12.80 0.86 16.61
CA LEU A 22 11.54 0.85 15.87
C LEU A 22 11.14 2.26 15.43
N PHE A 23 11.26 3.23 16.34
CA PHE A 23 10.83 4.60 16.09
C PHE A 23 11.76 5.33 15.12
N ASP A 24 13.08 5.11 15.20
CA ASP A 24 14.06 5.61 14.24
C ASP A 24 13.75 5.12 12.81
N GLU A 25 13.46 3.83 12.65
CA GLU A 25 13.07 3.27 11.34
C GLU A 25 11.74 3.86 10.85
N TYR A 26 10.75 3.99 11.74
CA TYR A 26 9.49 4.65 11.41
C TYR A 26 9.69 6.10 10.94
N LEU A 27 10.49 6.89 11.63
CA LEU A 27 10.78 8.27 11.23
C LEU A 27 11.57 8.34 9.92
N TYR A 28 12.52 7.42 9.72
CA TYR A 28 13.26 7.32 8.46
C TYR A 28 12.31 7.10 7.28
N LYS A 29 11.35 6.19 7.41
CA LYS A 29 10.36 5.91 6.36
C LYS A 29 9.38 7.07 6.17
N LYS A 30 8.87 7.63 7.27
CA LYS A 30 7.85 8.69 7.25
C LYS A 30 8.37 9.99 6.65
N TYR A 31 9.56 10.42 7.04
CA TYR A 31 10.12 11.71 6.63
C TYR A 31 11.25 11.61 5.61
N LYS A 32 11.69 10.40 5.27
CA LYS A 32 12.82 10.15 4.36
C LYS A 32 14.09 10.88 4.80
N PHE A 33 14.38 10.87 6.09
CA PHE A 33 15.56 11.49 6.65
C PHE A 33 16.83 10.80 6.16
N GLY A 34 17.65 11.50 5.36
CA GLY A 34 18.89 10.95 4.80
C GLY A 34 20.05 10.77 5.79
N ASN A 35 19.99 11.40 6.97
CA ASN A 35 21.08 11.43 7.97
C ASN A 35 20.54 11.40 9.40
N ILE A 36 19.93 10.28 9.79
CA ILE A 36 19.57 10.02 11.18
C ILE A 36 20.84 9.66 11.96
N GLN A 37 21.07 10.33 13.09
CA GLN A 37 22.16 10.05 14.01
C GLN A 37 21.61 9.63 15.36
N THR A 38 21.70 8.34 15.65
CA THR A 38 21.19 7.73 16.87
C THR A 38 22.25 7.78 17.98
N LEU A 39 21.94 8.40 19.11
CA LEU A 39 22.82 8.56 20.27
C LEU A 39 22.37 7.75 21.49
N GLY A 40 21.07 7.53 21.64
CA GLY A 40 20.47 6.86 22.79
C GLY A 40 20.63 5.34 22.82
N VAL A 41 21.21 4.74 21.77
CA VAL A 41 21.40 3.29 21.66
C VAL A 41 22.79 2.96 21.13
N GLN A 42 23.40 1.92 21.67
CA GLN A 42 24.67 1.42 21.17
C GLN A 42 24.49 0.66 19.86
N THR A 43 25.18 1.08 18.82
CA THR A 43 25.12 0.48 17.49
C THR A 43 25.31 -1.05 17.55
N GLY A 44 24.40 -1.79 16.96
CA GLY A 44 24.45 -3.24 16.81
C GLY A 44 24.03 -4.07 18.03
N THR A 45 23.74 -3.47 19.19
CA THR A 45 23.38 -4.22 20.40
C THR A 45 22.05 -3.81 21.04
N ASN A 46 21.44 -2.73 20.57
CA ASN A 46 20.22 -2.12 21.13
C ASN A 46 20.28 -1.80 22.63
N LYS A 47 21.49 -1.76 23.21
CA LYS A 47 21.65 -1.36 24.62
C LYS A 47 21.49 0.15 24.75
N PRO A 48 20.62 0.63 25.67
CA PRO A 48 20.44 2.06 25.87
C PRO A 48 21.71 2.73 26.36
N THR A 49 22.03 3.88 25.79
CA THR A 49 23.11 4.78 26.19
C THR A 49 22.53 6.11 26.65
N LYS A 50 23.30 6.89 27.39
CA LYS A 50 22.88 8.24 27.80
C LYS A 50 23.20 9.21 26.66
N GLY A 51 22.19 9.63 25.92
CA GLY A 51 22.23 10.68 24.91
C GLY A 51 21.21 11.78 25.22
N THR A 52 21.44 12.99 24.73
CA THR A 52 20.43 14.05 24.68
C THR A 52 20.77 14.90 23.45
N PRO A 53 19.88 14.99 22.44
CA PRO A 53 18.68 14.14 22.27
C PRO A 53 19.02 12.66 22.08
N ASP A 54 18.02 11.78 22.07
CA ASP A 54 18.25 10.34 21.79
C ASP A 54 18.68 10.12 20.34
N THR A 55 18.13 10.92 19.43
CA THR A 55 18.42 10.91 17.99
C THR A 55 18.35 12.34 17.45
N TYR A 56 19.12 12.65 16.41
CA TYR A 56 19.01 13.93 15.71
C TYR A 56 19.20 13.78 14.20
N VAL A 57 18.67 14.77 13.47
CA VAL A 57 18.89 14.94 12.03
C VAL A 57 19.39 16.35 11.77
N ARG A 58 20.44 16.48 10.96
CA ARG A 58 20.89 17.78 10.45
C ARG A 58 20.25 18.01 9.08
N THR A 59 19.52 19.09 8.97
CA THR A 59 18.86 19.49 7.71
C THR A 59 19.86 20.13 6.73
N PRO A 60 19.57 20.18 5.43
CA PRO A 60 20.45 20.78 4.42
C PRO A 60 20.74 22.26 4.65
N ASP A 61 19.82 23.00 5.27
CA ASP A 61 19.95 24.41 5.67
C ASP A 61 20.77 24.62 6.96
N GLY A 62 21.29 23.52 7.52
CA GLY A 62 22.19 23.56 8.69
C GLY A 62 21.49 23.64 10.04
N GLN A 63 20.16 23.53 10.07
CA GLN A 63 19.39 23.42 11.32
C GLN A 63 19.31 21.97 11.81
N TYR A 64 18.72 21.76 12.97
CA TYR A 64 18.60 20.44 13.60
C TYR A 64 17.15 20.08 13.90
N ILE A 65 16.81 18.83 13.67
CA ILE A 65 15.60 18.18 14.19
C ILE A 65 16.07 17.28 15.33
N LEU A 66 15.57 17.55 16.53
CA LEU A 66 15.92 16.78 17.73
C LEU A 66 14.79 15.79 18.04
N ILE A 67 15.14 14.56 18.38
CA ILE A 67 14.19 13.47 18.55
C ILE A 67 14.45 12.84 19.92
N ASN A 68 13.38 12.73 20.73
CA ASN A 68 13.43 12.11 22.04
C ASN A 68 12.41 10.99 22.16
N TYR A 69 12.74 9.97 22.92
CA TYR A 69 11.90 8.80 23.13
C TYR A 69 11.52 8.61 24.59
N GLY A 70 10.25 8.32 24.82
CA GLY A 70 9.72 8.02 26.15
C GLY A 70 9.06 6.66 26.20
N SER A 71 9.67 5.71 26.92
CA SER A 71 9.07 4.39 27.23
C SER A 71 8.36 4.37 28.57
N VAL A 72 8.06 5.53 29.16
CA VAL A 72 7.45 5.67 30.49
C VAL A 72 5.95 5.41 30.39
N SER A 73 5.44 4.46 31.17
CA SER A 73 4.03 4.07 31.20
C SER A 73 3.13 5.03 32.00
N THR A 74 3.72 5.91 32.81
CA THR A 74 2.98 6.87 33.66
C THR A 74 3.52 8.28 33.45
N GLN A 75 2.63 9.28 33.45
CA GLN A 75 2.97 10.71 33.33
C GLN A 75 3.87 11.08 32.12
N PRO A 76 3.49 10.70 30.87
CA PRO A 76 4.31 10.95 29.70
C PRO A 76 4.57 12.46 29.49
N ALA A 77 3.66 13.34 29.87
CA ALA A 77 3.81 14.78 29.71
C ALA A 77 5.01 15.34 30.49
N ASP A 78 5.23 14.87 31.72
CA ASP A 78 6.35 15.34 32.55
C ASP A 78 7.70 14.87 31.97
N LYS A 79 7.76 13.66 31.45
CA LYS A 79 8.95 13.14 30.76
C LYS A 79 9.24 13.95 29.49
N ILE A 80 8.23 14.21 28.67
CA ILE A 80 8.37 15.02 27.44
C ILE A 80 8.86 16.43 27.78
N LYS A 81 8.28 17.09 28.82
CA LYS A 81 8.76 18.41 29.28
C LYS A 81 10.23 18.36 29.70
N ALA A 82 10.63 17.36 30.47
CA ALA A 82 12.01 17.21 30.93
C ALA A 82 12.98 17.00 29.75
N ASP A 83 12.60 16.21 28.74
CA ASP A 83 13.39 15.96 27.55
C ASP A 83 13.54 17.24 26.70
N ILE A 84 12.46 18.01 26.51
CA ILE A 84 12.49 19.30 25.81
C ILE A 84 13.41 20.29 26.52
N LEU A 85 13.28 20.43 27.83
CA LEU A 85 14.13 21.32 28.61
C LEU A 85 15.60 20.90 28.52
N SER A 86 15.89 19.62 28.46
CA SER A 86 17.25 19.11 28.27
C SER A 86 17.82 19.43 26.88
N CYS A 87 16.97 19.51 25.85
CA CYS A 87 17.35 19.96 24.50
C CYS A 87 17.71 21.45 24.45
N PHE A 88 17.26 22.24 25.40
CA PHE A 88 17.62 23.67 25.47
C PHE A 88 18.88 23.95 26.34
N ASN A 89 19.49 22.91 26.88
CA ASN A 89 20.73 23.06 27.62
C ASN A 89 21.91 23.24 26.68
N THR A 90 22.21 24.51 26.31
CA THR A 90 23.28 24.87 25.37
C THR A 90 24.67 24.44 25.85
N ALA A 91 24.91 24.44 27.15
CA ALA A 91 26.18 23.98 27.72
C ALA A 91 26.41 22.47 27.52
N LYS A 92 25.34 21.68 27.47
CA LYS A 92 25.40 20.23 27.27
C LYS A 92 25.46 19.84 25.79
N LEU A 93 24.68 20.55 24.95
CA LEU A 93 24.56 20.23 23.53
C LEU A 93 25.50 21.00 22.62
N SER A 94 26.09 22.12 23.11
CA SER A 94 26.84 23.08 22.29
C SER A 94 26.03 23.54 21.06
N LEU A 95 24.72 23.66 21.21
CA LEU A 95 23.76 24.01 20.16
C LEU A 95 22.90 25.17 20.64
N GLU A 96 22.86 26.24 19.86
CA GLU A 96 22.01 27.40 20.11
C GLU A 96 20.55 27.09 19.72
N LYS A 97 19.59 27.68 20.45
CA LYS A 97 18.17 27.42 20.32
C LYS A 97 17.63 27.77 18.93
N ASP A 98 18.14 28.81 18.29
CA ASP A 98 17.79 29.25 16.93
C ASP A 98 18.20 28.27 15.83
N LYS A 99 19.09 27.32 16.16
CA LYS A 99 19.47 26.22 15.27
C LYS A 99 18.52 25.00 15.34
N ILE A 100 17.59 25.01 16.28
CA ILE A 100 16.61 23.92 16.42
C ILE A 100 15.39 24.26 15.57
N LYS A 101 15.17 23.49 14.51
CA LYS A 101 14.03 23.64 13.60
C LYS A 101 12.76 23.01 14.16
N LYS A 102 12.91 21.81 14.73
CA LYS A 102 11.79 20.99 15.18
C LYS A 102 12.24 20.03 16.28
N ILE A 103 11.33 19.72 17.18
CA ILE A 103 11.49 18.65 18.16
C ILE A 103 10.42 17.59 17.89
N ILE A 104 10.81 16.32 17.79
CA ILE A 104 9.89 15.20 17.69
C ILE A 104 9.99 14.40 18.98
N CYS A 105 8.86 14.13 19.61
CA CYS A 105 8.79 13.29 20.82
C CYS A 105 7.91 12.07 20.55
N GLY A 106 8.53 10.90 20.58
CA GLY A 106 7.84 9.61 20.51
C GLY A 106 7.59 9.03 21.89
N HIS A 107 6.38 8.52 22.16
CA HIS A 107 6.09 7.83 23.41
C HIS A 107 5.20 6.62 23.21
N CYS A 108 5.44 5.58 24.02
CA CYS A 108 4.70 4.32 23.97
C CYS A 108 3.59 4.20 25.02
N SER A 109 3.31 5.29 25.74
CA SER A 109 2.25 5.36 26.76
C SER A 109 0.95 5.95 26.20
N THR A 110 -0.07 6.01 27.04
CA THR A 110 -1.33 6.69 26.74
C THR A 110 -1.11 8.12 26.27
N ASN A 111 -1.99 8.61 25.41
CA ASN A 111 -1.92 9.98 24.90
C ASN A 111 -2.05 11.01 26.02
N ILE A 112 -1.45 12.17 25.79
CA ILE A 112 -1.52 13.29 26.73
C ILE A 112 -2.79 14.10 26.52
N HIS A 113 -3.29 14.72 27.60
CA HIS A 113 -4.45 15.61 27.53
C HIS A 113 -4.11 16.95 26.88
N ILE A 114 -5.12 17.63 26.31
CA ILE A 114 -4.97 18.92 25.62
C ILE A 114 -4.29 19.97 26.50
N GLU A 115 -4.64 20.05 27.79
CA GLU A 115 -4.01 20.98 28.73
C GLU A 115 -2.51 20.73 28.90
N GLN A 116 -2.13 19.45 28.98
CA GLN A 116 -0.72 19.06 29.07
C GLN A 116 0.02 19.39 27.78
N PHE A 117 -0.60 19.14 26.63
CA PHE A 117 -0.05 19.50 25.32
C PHE A 117 0.18 21.01 25.21
N ASN A 118 -0.80 21.84 25.58
CA ASN A 118 -0.66 23.29 25.55
C ASN A 118 0.49 23.76 26.46
N SER A 119 0.62 23.17 27.65
CA SER A 119 1.74 23.49 28.55
C SER A 119 3.13 23.06 28.03
N ILE A 120 3.18 22.11 27.13
CA ILE A 120 4.41 21.73 26.40
C ILE A 120 4.72 22.78 25.32
N ILE A 121 3.72 23.22 24.56
CA ILE A 121 3.88 24.25 23.52
C ILE A 121 4.43 25.55 24.13
N GLU A 122 3.95 25.96 25.28
CA GLU A 122 4.44 27.17 25.96
C GLU A 122 5.94 27.14 26.25
N LEU A 123 6.55 25.97 26.46
CA LEU A 123 7.98 25.82 26.69
C LEU A 123 8.84 26.04 25.43
N LEU A 124 8.23 25.94 24.24
CA LEU A 124 8.98 25.84 22.98
C LEU A 124 9.36 27.18 22.37
N GLU A 125 8.75 28.30 22.85
CA GLU A 125 9.06 29.65 22.38
C GLU A 125 9.11 29.80 20.83
N GLY A 126 8.19 29.12 20.14
CA GLY A 126 8.07 29.18 18.68
C GLY A 126 8.78 28.07 17.90
N ILE A 127 9.47 27.13 18.56
CA ILE A 127 10.01 25.92 17.90
C ILE A 127 8.87 24.95 17.62
N GLU A 128 8.85 24.37 16.42
CA GLU A 128 7.86 23.36 16.05
C GLU A 128 8.03 22.09 16.89
N ILE A 129 6.92 21.54 17.38
CA ILE A 129 6.90 20.23 18.03
C ILE A 129 5.95 19.28 17.34
N GLU A 130 6.34 18.01 17.26
CA GLU A 130 5.48 16.90 16.88
C GLU A 130 5.50 15.84 17.98
N LEU A 131 4.31 15.52 18.51
CA LEU A 131 4.15 14.44 19.48
C LEU A 131 3.53 13.23 18.76
N ILE A 132 4.25 12.12 18.77
CA ILE A 132 3.79 10.88 18.17
C ILE A 132 3.55 9.87 19.29
N GLY A 133 2.28 9.72 19.66
CA GLY A 133 1.85 8.77 20.67
C GLY A 133 1.57 7.39 20.11
N ILE A 134 1.24 6.47 21.03
CA ILE A 134 1.01 5.06 20.71
C ILE A 134 -0.12 4.86 19.69
N ASP A 135 -1.17 5.69 19.72
CA ASP A 135 -2.30 5.56 18.78
C ASP A 135 -1.86 5.88 17.36
N THR A 136 -1.21 7.03 17.14
CA THR A 136 -0.69 7.42 15.82
C THR A 136 0.29 6.37 15.30
N LEU A 137 1.27 5.99 16.14
CA LEU A 137 2.28 5.02 15.76
C LEU A 137 1.66 3.66 15.39
N SER A 138 0.73 3.16 16.19
CA SER A 138 0.10 1.85 15.94
C SER A 138 -0.81 1.84 14.71
N HIS A 139 -1.52 2.93 14.43
CA HIS A 139 -2.28 3.08 13.20
C HIS A 139 -1.36 3.15 11.96
N ASP A 140 -0.29 3.96 12.03
CA ASP A 140 0.66 4.07 10.94
C ASP A 140 1.38 2.72 10.67
N LEU A 141 1.75 1.97 11.73
CA LEU A 141 2.34 0.64 11.58
C LEU A 141 1.35 -0.39 11.03
N ALA A 142 0.07 -0.28 11.36
CA ALA A 142 -0.94 -1.21 10.85
C ALA A 142 -1.29 -0.96 9.38
N LEU A 143 -1.32 0.31 8.94
CA LEU A 143 -1.91 0.71 7.67
C LEU A 143 -0.88 1.19 6.64
N ILE A 144 0.24 1.77 7.08
CA ILE A 144 1.20 2.42 6.18
C ILE A 144 2.55 1.69 6.19
N TYR A 145 2.99 1.21 7.36
CA TYR A 145 4.30 0.60 7.55
C TYR A 145 4.22 -0.81 8.18
N PRO A 146 3.42 -1.76 7.62
CA PRO A 146 3.23 -3.09 8.18
C PRO A 146 4.53 -3.88 8.31
N HIS A 147 5.53 -3.62 7.45
CA HIS A 147 6.85 -4.24 7.55
C HIS A 147 7.59 -3.91 8.85
N ILE A 148 7.46 -2.68 9.35
CA ILE A 148 8.06 -2.31 10.64
C ILE A 148 7.38 -3.10 11.77
N ALA A 149 6.05 -3.29 11.71
CA ALA A 149 5.34 -4.13 12.66
C ALA A 149 5.82 -5.59 12.59
N LYS A 150 6.08 -6.12 11.40
CA LYS A 150 6.63 -7.47 11.22
C LYS A 150 8.06 -7.57 11.77
N GLU A 151 8.94 -6.65 11.38
CA GLU A 151 10.37 -6.69 11.71
C GLU A 151 10.63 -6.49 13.20
N TYR A 152 9.98 -5.49 13.82
CA TYR A 152 10.26 -5.10 15.21
C TYR A 152 9.32 -5.70 16.24
N LEU A 153 8.09 -6.07 15.86
CA LEU A 153 7.07 -6.60 16.76
C LEU A 153 6.72 -8.07 16.50
N GLY A 154 7.22 -8.64 15.40
CA GLY A 154 6.87 -10.00 14.98
C GLY A 154 5.40 -10.17 14.62
N ILE A 155 4.74 -9.10 14.15
CA ILE A 155 3.32 -9.11 13.77
C ILE A 155 3.22 -9.14 12.25
N GLU A 156 2.64 -10.18 11.70
CA GLU A 156 2.27 -10.23 10.30
C GLU A 156 0.93 -9.54 10.09
N ILE A 157 0.92 -8.52 9.24
CA ILE A 157 -0.27 -7.74 8.91
C ILE A 157 -0.60 -8.03 7.45
N ASP A 158 -1.73 -8.68 7.24
CA ASP A 158 -2.32 -8.79 5.92
C ASP A 158 -2.97 -7.45 5.56
N THR A 159 -2.51 -6.84 4.47
CA THR A 159 -3.06 -5.57 3.99
C THR A 159 -4.35 -5.76 3.19
N ASN A 160 -4.76 -7.01 2.93
CA ASN A 160 -5.93 -7.37 2.11
C ASN A 160 -5.88 -6.73 0.71
N GLN A 161 -4.72 -6.73 0.08
CA GLN A 161 -4.52 -6.24 -1.28
C GLN A 161 -4.10 -7.35 -2.25
N PHE A 162 -3.45 -8.41 -1.75
CA PHE A 162 -3.04 -9.59 -2.52
C PHE A 162 -4.00 -10.75 -2.23
N PHE A 163 -4.50 -11.34 -3.29
CA PHE A 163 -5.48 -12.44 -3.24
C PHE A 163 -5.04 -13.54 -4.19
N ASP A 164 -5.39 -14.77 -3.90
CA ASP A 164 -5.51 -15.78 -4.96
C ASP A 164 -6.70 -15.44 -5.87
N ILE A 165 -6.85 -16.19 -6.97
CA ILE A 165 -7.89 -15.91 -7.97
C ILE A 165 -9.28 -15.99 -7.35
N GLU A 166 -9.54 -17.04 -6.56
CA GLU A 166 -10.88 -17.32 -6.04
C GLU A 166 -11.28 -16.35 -4.92
N ASP A 167 -10.34 -15.97 -4.06
CA ASP A 167 -10.59 -14.98 -3.02
C ASP A 167 -10.77 -13.57 -3.61
N PHE A 168 -10.03 -13.24 -4.67
CA PHE A 168 -10.26 -12.00 -5.41
C PHE A 168 -11.68 -11.94 -5.98
N VAL A 169 -12.16 -13.02 -6.58
CA VAL A 169 -13.53 -13.10 -7.14
C VAL A 169 -14.57 -12.88 -6.04
N LYS A 170 -14.42 -13.55 -4.87
CA LYS A 170 -15.33 -13.36 -3.73
C LYS A 170 -15.37 -11.91 -3.25
N VAL A 171 -14.20 -11.27 -3.09
CA VAL A 171 -14.10 -9.88 -2.66
C VAL A 171 -14.66 -8.93 -3.70
N TYR A 172 -14.47 -9.22 -4.98
CA TYR A 172 -14.99 -8.40 -6.08
C TYR A 172 -16.51 -8.45 -6.14
N ASP A 173 -17.11 -9.64 -6.05
CA ASP A 173 -18.56 -9.86 -6.15
C ASP A 173 -19.31 -9.37 -4.90
N ALA A 174 -18.68 -9.40 -3.72
CA ALA A 174 -19.27 -8.90 -2.47
C ALA A 174 -19.61 -7.39 -2.51
N ASN A 175 -19.03 -6.62 -3.43
CA ASN A 175 -19.32 -5.18 -3.57
C ASN A 175 -20.63 -4.84 -4.31
N GLY A 176 -21.42 -5.81 -4.76
CA GLY A 176 -22.83 -5.70 -5.15
C GLY A 176 -23.19 -4.80 -6.36
N ILE A 177 -22.29 -3.94 -6.83
CA ILE A 177 -22.51 -2.99 -7.93
C ILE A 177 -21.88 -3.48 -9.24
N ASN A 178 -21.07 -4.54 -9.15
CA ASN A 178 -20.37 -5.10 -10.32
C ASN A 178 -21.21 -6.21 -10.96
N ALA A 179 -21.02 -6.43 -12.26
CA ALA A 179 -21.50 -7.64 -12.89
C ALA A 179 -20.77 -8.85 -12.24
N PRO A 180 -21.51 -9.92 -11.87
CA PRO A 180 -20.90 -11.09 -11.23
C PRO A 180 -19.75 -11.68 -12.06
N ILE A 181 -18.66 -12.08 -11.39
CA ILE A 181 -17.49 -12.69 -12.04
C ILE A 181 -17.54 -14.22 -11.95
N ASP A 182 -18.42 -14.78 -11.15
CA ASP A 182 -18.56 -16.23 -10.90
C ASP A 182 -19.32 -17.01 -11.99
N ARG A 183 -19.87 -16.31 -13.02
CA ARG A 183 -20.66 -16.91 -14.09
C ARG A 183 -19.81 -17.26 -15.30
N ASP A 184 -20.38 -17.99 -16.28
CA ASP A 184 -19.70 -18.32 -17.55
C ASP A 184 -19.28 -17.06 -18.32
N PHE A 185 -18.04 -17.05 -18.82
CA PHE A 185 -17.50 -15.92 -19.58
C PHE A 185 -17.69 -16.15 -21.07
N LEU A 186 -18.71 -15.53 -21.64
CA LEU A 186 -19.14 -15.75 -23.03
C LEU A 186 -18.47 -14.75 -23.98
N HIS A 187 -18.35 -15.14 -25.25
CA HIS A 187 -17.99 -14.29 -26.41
C HIS A 187 -16.60 -13.61 -26.38
N ARG A 188 -15.66 -14.02 -25.50
CA ARG A 188 -14.34 -13.38 -25.33
C ARG A 188 -13.17 -14.34 -25.46
N LYS A 189 -13.37 -15.49 -26.12
CA LYS A 189 -12.31 -16.51 -26.20
C LYS A 189 -11.06 -16.00 -26.90
N ASN A 190 -11.22 -15.25 -28.01
CA ASN A 190 -10.10 -14.72 -28.77
C ASN A 190 -9.29 -13.70 -27.95
N GLU A 191 -9.98 -12.86 -27.16
CA GLU A 191 -9.32 -11.91 -26.27
C GLU A 191 -8.61 -12.62 -25.10
N ILE A 192 -9.15 -13.71 -24.55
CA ILE A 192 -8.46 -14.56 -23.57
C ILE A 192 -7.18 -15.12 -24.18
N ASP A 193 -7.28 -15.78 -25.34
CA ASP A 193 -6.14 -16.40 -26.02
C ASP A 193 -5.06 -15.36 -26.35
N SER A 194 -5.45 -14.17 -26.84
CA SER A 194 -4.55 -13.07 -27.11
C SER A 194 -3.86 -12.55 -25.84
N THR A 195 -4.61 -12.44 -24.72
CA THR A 195 -4.07 -12.01 -23.43
C THR A 195 -3.08 -13.04 -22.89
N CYS A 196 -3.40 -14.32 -22.91
CA CYS A 196 -2.48 -15.39 -22.50
C CYS A 196 -1.20 -15.41 -23.32
N ASN A 197 -1.30 -15.26 -24.65
CA ASN A 197 -0.15 -15.16 -25.54
C ASN A 197 0.70 -13.92 -25.21
N SER A 198 0.07 -12.78 -24.95
CA SER A 198 0.77 -11.57 -24.56
C SER A 198 1.53 -11.75 -23.24
N ILE A 199 0.89 -12.28 -22.20
CA ILE A 199 1.52 -12.56 -20.89
C ILE A 199 2.72 -13.48 -21.05
N SER A 200 2.61 -14.52 -21.88
CA SER A 200 3.70 -15.47 -22.10
C SER A 200 4.93 -14.81 -22.72
N ASN A 201 4.72 -13.87 -23.67
CA ASN A 201 5.79 -13.27 -24.47
C ASN A 201 6.33 -11.94 -23.91
N ASN A 202 5.53 -11.19 -23.15
CA ASN A 202 5.89 -9.86 -22.65
C ASN A 202 6.01 -9.83 -21.11
N ALA A 203 6.79 -8.91 -20.57
CA ALA A 203 6.87 -8.71 -19.12
C ALA A 203 5.63 -7.97 -18.58
N VAL A 204 5.07 -7.07 -19.37
CA VAL A 204 3.88 -6.29 -19.00
C VAL A 204 2.85 -6.36 -20.12
N THR A 205 1.63 -6.75 -19.74
CA THR A 205 0.43 -6.74 -20.61
C THR A 205 -0.60 -5.78 -20.04
N VAL A 206 -1.14 -4.87 -20.84
CA VAL A 206 -2.11 -3.86 -20.40
C VAL A 206 -3.43 -4.07 -21.14
N LEU A 207 -4.50 -4.38 -20.38
CA LEU A 207 -5.87 -4.41 -20.86
C LEU A 207 -6.51 -3.04 -20.65
N THR A 208 -6.95 -2.40 -21.72
CA THR A 208 -7.58 -1.08 -21.68
C THR A 208 -8.95 -1.08 -22.35
N GLY A 209 -9.75 -0.07 -22.08
CA GLY A 209 -11.09 0.11 -22.65
C GLY A 209 -12.07 0.76 -21.68
N PRO A 210 -13.29 1.08 -22.11
CA PRO A 210 -14.29 1.74 -21.31
C PRO A 210 -14.62 1.03 -20.00
N SER A 211 -15.13 1.76 -19.01
CA SER A 211 -15.58 1.17 -17.75
C SER A 211 -16.74 0.21 -17.98
N GLY A 212 -16.75 -0.93 -17.29
CA GLY A 212 -17.83 -1.93 -17.39
C GLY A 212 -17.78 -2.85 -18.61
N ILE A 213 -16.74 -2.74 -19.46
CA ILE A 213 -16.61 -3.55 -20.69
C ILE A 213 -16.18 -5.00 -20.45
N GLY A 214 -15.78 -5.35 -19.21
CA GLY A 214 -15.36 -6.70 -18.85
C GLY A 214 -13.85 -6.92 -18.71
N LYS A 215 -13.01 -5.85 -18.61
CA LYS A 215 -11.54 -5.98 -18.45
C LYS A 215 -11.11 -6.87 -17.29
N THR A 216 -11.62 -6.59 -16.09
CA THR A 216 -11.30 -7.37 -14.88
C THR A 216 -11.70 -8.83 -15.04
N ARG A 217 -12.87 -9.09 -15.61
CA ARG A 217 -13.33 -10.45 -15.90
C ARG A 217 -12.39 -11.15 -16.87
N LEU A 218 -12.05 -10.52 -17.99
CA LEU A 218 -11.10 -11.06 -18.96
C LEU A 218 -9.74 -11.37 -18.32
N ALA A 219 -9.24 -10.48 -17.47
CA ALA A 219 -7.99 -10.70 -16.76
C ALA A 219 -8.03 -11.93 -15.84
N ILE A 220 -9.13 -12.14 -15.12
CA ILE A 220 -9.33 -13.32 -14.27
C ILE A 220 -9.36 -14.58 -15.08
N GLU A 221 -10.09 -14.62 -16.21
CA GLU A 221 -10.13 -15.80 -17.09
C GLU A 221 -8.77 -16.12 -17.72
N ALA A 222 -7.99 -15.08 -18.07
CA ALA A 222 -6.61 -15.27 -18.53
C ALA A 222 -5.71 -15.82 -17.39
N CYS A 223 -5.87 -15.34 -16.16
CA CYS A 223 -5.17 -15.88 -14.99
C CYS A 223 -5.53 -17.35 -14.76
N ARG A 224 -6.81 -17.72 -14.80
CA ARG A 224 -7.27 -19.12 -14.68
C ARG A 224 -6.70 -20.02 -15.78
N ALA A 225 -6.65 -19.54 -17.03
CA ALA A 225 -6.10 -20.29 -18.14
C ALA A 225 -4.57 -20.53 -18.03
N LEU A 226 -3.87 -19.73 -17.23
CA LEU A 226 -2.43 -19.83 -16.99
C LEU A 226 -2.07 -20.49 -15.65
N ASP A 227 -3.03 -20.81 -14.81
CA ASP A 227 -2.81 -21.36 -13.46
C ASP A 227 -2.05 -22.71 -13.50
N ASP A 228 -2.32 -23.53 -14.51
CA ASP A 228 -1.62 -24.81 -14.73
C ASP A 228 -0.15 -24.66 -15.22
N GLN A 229 0.33 -23.44 -15.50
CA GLN A 229 1.66 -23.18 -16.07
C GLN A 229 2.76 -22.90 -15.03
N GLU A 230 2.60 -23.36 -13.81
CA GLU A 230 3.56 -23.18 -12.70
C GLU A 230 3.78 -21.70 -12.29
N TYR A 231 2.87 -20.79 -12.61
CA TYR A 231 2.90 -19.43 -12.08
C TYR A 231 2.35 -19.42 -10.66
N LYS A 232 3.02 -18.67 -9.77
CA LYS A 232 2.37 -18.17 -8.57
C LYS A 232 1.55 -16.94 -8.96
N ILE A 233 0.23 -17.07 -8.98
CA ILE A 233 -0.68 -16.02 -9.45
C ILE A 233 -1.21 -15.24 -8.26
N TYR A 234 -1.03 -13.93 -8.29
CA TYR A 234 -1.62 -13.02 -7.31
C TYR A 234 -2.45 -11.95 -8.01
N CYS A 235 -3.70 -11.82 -7.59
CA CYS A 235 -4.61 -10.76 -8.00
C CYS A 235 -4.51 -9.61 -6.98
N VAL A 236 -4.15 -8.42 -7.46
CA VAL A 236 -3.88 -7.27 -6.61
C VAL A 236 -4.95 -6.22 -6.80
N ARG A 237 -5.61 -5.84 -5.70
CA ARG A 237 -6.59 -4.77 -5.64
C ARG A 237 -6.15 -3.72 -4.64
N SER A 238 -5.82 -2.52 -5.12
CA SER A 238 -5.39 -1.44 -4.25
C SER A 238 -6.53 -0.94 -3.35
N ASN A 239 -6.23 -0.80 -2.07
CA ASN A 239 -7.10 -0.16 -1.08
C ASN A 239 -6.57 1.20 -0.61
N GLY A 240 -5.59 1.77 -1.33
CA GLY A 240 -4.98 3.06 -1.01
C GLY A 240 -3.72 2.96 -0.14
N ILE A 241 -3.27 1.75 0.18
CA ILE A 241 -2.03 1.49 0.93
C ILE A 241 -0.91 1.16 -0.06
N PHE A 242 0.35 1.44 0.31
CA PHE A 242 1.52 1.08 -0.51
C PHE A 242 1.68 -0.44 -0.61
N LEU A 243 1.90 -0.93 -1.83
CA LEU A 243 2.06 -2.37 -2.12
C LEU A 243 3.48 -2.90 -1.88
N TYR A 244 4.46 -2.05 -1.58
CA TYR A 244 5.87 -2.44 -1.52
C TYR A 244 6.14 -3.60 -0.55
N GLU A 245 5.49 -3.58 0.60
CA GLU A 245 5.70 -4.60 1.63
C GLU A 245 4.97 -5.90 1.32
N ASP A 246 3.78 -5.79 0.74
CA ASP A 246 3.07 -6.98 0.24
C ASP A 246 3.88 -7.66 -0.86
N ILE A 247 4.48 -6.89 -1.78
CA ILE A 247 5.36 -7.44 -2.82
C ILE A 247 6.51 -8.22 -2.20
N LYS A 248 7.19 -7.69 -1.19
CA LYS A 248 8.27 -8.40 -0.50
C LYS A 248 7.80 -9.67 0.22
N PHE A 249 6.59 -9.67 0.72
CA PHE A 249 6.02 -10.81 1.41
C PHE A 249 5.59 -11.91 0.44
N TYR A 250 4.86 -11.55 -0.64
CA TYR A 250 4.30 -12.51 -1.58
C TYR A 250 5.30 -12.93 -2.69
N VAL A 251 6.27 -12.08 -3.03
CA VAL A 251 7.32 -12.35 -4.01
C VAL A 251 8.67 -12.51 -3.28
N ASP A 252 8.70 -13.38 -2.30
CA ASP A 252 9.80 -13.56 -1.36
C ASP A 252 10.95 -14.45 -1.89
N ASN A 253 10.67 -15.36 -2.82
CA ASN A 253 11.62 -16.33 -3.34
C ASN A 253 11.69 -16.31 -4.88
N PRO A 254 12.84 -16.71 -5.49
CA PRO A 254 12.92 -16.92 -6.93
C PRO A 254 11.83 -17.86 -7.45
N GLY A 255 11.23 -17.52 -8.60
CA GLY A 255 10.13 -18.31 -9.17
C GLY A 255 9.44 -17.62 -10.34
N LYS A 256 8.38 -18.26 -10.85
CA LYS A 256 7.52 -17.67 -11.88
C LYS A 256 6.32 -17.01 -11.21
N TYR A 257 6.11 -15.74 -11.46
CA TYR A 257 5.02 -14.96 -10.87
C TYR A 257 4.19 -14.28 -11.94
N LEU A 258 2.88 -14.32 -11.79
CA LEU A 258 1.94 -13.49 -12.54
C LEU A 258 1.19 -12.60 -11.54
N LEU A 259 1.42 -11.30 -11.63
CA LEU A 259 0.71 -10.31 -10.81
C LEU A 259 -0.34 -9.61 -11.67
N PHE A 260 -1.60 -9.80 -11.32
CA PHE A 260 -2.71 -9.08 -11.94
C PHE A 260 -3.03 -7.83 -11.12
N LEU A 261 -2.74 -6.65 -11.65
CA LEU A 261 -3.04 -5.35 -11.02
C LEU A 261 -4.37 -4.81 -11.56
N ASP A 262 -5.44 -4.94 -10.76
CA ASP A 262 -6.76 -4.44 -11.15
C ASP A 262 -6.87 -2.92 -10.92
N ASP A 263 -7.49 -2.23 -11.90
CA ASP A 263 -7.67 -0.77 -11.89
C ASP A 263 -6.35 -0.04 -11.50
N ALA A 264 -5.25 -0.28 -12.24
CA ALA A 264 -3.90 0.22 -11.91
C ALA A 264 -3.82 1.75 -11.72
N ASN A 265 -4.79 2.51 -12.21
CA ASN A 265 -4.93 3.93 -11.94
C ASN A 265 -5.21 4.24 -10.45
N MET A 266 -5.64 3.26 -9.67
CA MET A 266 -5.89 3.36 -8.23
C MET A 266 -4.70 2.91 -7.39
N VAL A 267 -3.69 2.28 -8.01
CA VAL A 267 -2.50 1.79 -7.30
C VAL A 267 -1.64 2.95 -6.84
N VAL A 268 -1.40 3.00 -5.53
CA VAL A 268 -0.52 4.02 -4.92
C VAL A 268 0.92 3.78 -5.35
N SER A 269 1.54 4.81 -5.92
CA SER A 269 2.93 4.75 -6.41
C SER A 269 3.19 3.59 -7.39
N LEU A 270 2.35 3.46 -8.42
CA LEU A 270 2.49 2.43 -9.47
C LEU A 270 3.92 2.37 -10.04
N ASP A 271 4.58 3.52 -10.17
CA ASP A 271 5.97 3.62 -10.63
C ASP A 271 6.91 2.78 -9.74
N ASN A 272 6.81 2.93 -8.42
CA ASN A 272 7.62 2.16 -7.47
C ASN A 272 7.27 0.65 -7.50
N VAL A 273 6.01 0.31 -7.70
CA VAL A 273 5.55 -1.09 -7.81
C VAL A 273 6.19 -1.76 -9.03
N LEU A 274 6.10 -1.12 -10.19
CA LEU A 274 6.69 -1.64 -11.43
C LEU A 274 8.21 -1.68 -11.36
N GLN A 275 8.84 -0.65 -10.80
CA GLN A 275 10.28 -0.64 -10.56
C GLN A 275 10.68 -1.84 -9.70
N THR A 276 10.05 -2.01 -8.54
CA THR A 276 10.39 -3.09 -7.60
C THR A 276 10.27 -4.47 -8.25
N LEU A 277 9.21 -4.72 -9.00
CA LEU A 277 8.95 -6.02 -9.62
C LEU A 277 9.86 -6.30 -10.82
N LEU A 278 10.03 -5.31 -11.70
CA LEU A 278 10.73 -5.49 -12.98
C LEU A 278 12.26 -5.35 -12.86
N THR A 279 12.77 -4.90 -11.73
CA THR A 279 14.22 -4.85 -11.44
C THR A 279 14.71 -6.00 -10.55
N LEU A 280 13.83 -6.95 -10.21
CA LEU A 280 14.24 -8.17 -9.50
C LEU A 280 15.25 -8.98 -10.34
N PRO A 281 16.13 -9.76 -9.68
CA PRO A 281 17.08 -10.63 -10.37
C PRO A 281 16.42 -11.59 -11.38
N PRO A 282 17.13 -12.06 -12.45
CA PRO A 282 16.53 -12.88 -13.51
C PRO A 282 15.90 -14.20 -13.06
N GLU A 283 16.23 -14.66 -11.87
CA GLU A 283 15.65 -15.86 -11.26
C GLU A 283 14.16 -15.66 -10.89
N TYR A 284 13.74 -14.39 -10.75
CA TYR A 284 12.36 -13.99 -10.61
C TYR A 284 11.76 -13.74 -11.99
N LYS A 285 10.98 -14.66 -12.49
CA LYS A 285 10.30 -14.53 -13.79
C LYS A 285 8.97 -13.82 -13.58
N ILE A 286 9.02 -12.50 -13.56
CA ILE A 286 7.85 -11.67 -13.27
C ILE A 286 7.08 -11.37 -14.56
N LYS A 287 5.77 -11.61 -14.53
CA LYS A 287 4.78 -11.17 -15.51
C LYS A 287 3.75 -10.30 -14.82
N ILE A 288 3.37 -9.22 -15.47
CA ILE A 288 2.42 -8.26 -14.92
C ILE A 288 1.29 -8.07 -15.92
N LEU A 289 0.07 -8.38 -15.48
CA LEU A 289 -1.17 -8.10 -16.19
C LEU A 289 -1.84 -6.89 -15.53
N ILE A 290 -2.18 -5.89 -16.31
CA ILE A 290 -2.73 -4.63 -15.82
C ILE A 290 -4.08 -4.40 -16.44
N THR A 291 -5.12 -4.05 -15.65
CA THR A 291 -6.31 -3.41 -16.17
C THR A 291 -6.25 -1.91 -15.89
N VAL A 292 -6.66 -1.13 -16.87
CA VAL A 292 -6.73 0.33 -16.74
C VAL A 292 -7.93 0.89 -17.48
N ARG A 293 -8.51 1.97 -16.97
CA ARG A 293 -9.58 2.71 -17.63
C ARG A 293 -9.01 3.60 -18.72
N ASP A 294 -9.78 3.83 -19.77
CA ASP A 294 -9.41 4.62 -20.94
C ASP A 294 -8.85 6.02 -20.59
N TYR A 295 -9.46 6.73 -19.65
CA TYR A 295 -8.99 8.06 -19.22
C TYR A 295 -7.61 8.07 -18.55
N ALA A 296 -7.15 6.95 -18.01
CA ALA A 296 -5.86 6.82 -17.33
C ALA A 296 -4.82 6.02 -18.12
N LYS A 297 -5.20 5.55 -19.32
CA LYS A 297 -4.40 4.67 -20.18
C LYS A 297 -3.00 5.21 -20.42
N GLU A 298 -2.88 6.44 -20.90
CA GLU A 298 -1.58 7.03 -21.28
C GLU A 298 -0.64 7.09 -20.07
N ARG A 299 -1.10 7.59 -18.93
CA ARG A 299 -0.30 7.67 -17.70
C ARG A 299 0.24 6.31 -17.25
N VAL A 300 -0.58 5.27 -17.31
CA VAL A 300 -0.17 3.91 -16.90
C VAL A 300 0.82 3.32 -17.89
N ILE A 301 0.59 3.49 -19.19
CA ILE A 301 1.49 3.04 -20.26
C ILE A 301 2.84 3.75 -20.16
N ASP A 302 2.86 5.07 -20.02
CA ASP A 302 4.09 5.85 -19.85
C ASP A 302 4.88 5.40 -18.64
N THR A 303 4.18 5.11 -17.53
CA THR A 303 4.83 4.59 -16.32
C THR A 303 5.44 3.19 -16.57
N ALA A 304 4.71 2.29 -17.21
CA ALA A 304 5.20 0.94 -17.52
C ALA A 304 6.37 0.97 -18.51
N SER A 305 6.32 1.87 -19.50
CA SER A 305 7.32 2.02 -20.55
C SER A 305 8.70 2.42 -20.04
N LYS A 306 8.80 2.94 -18.83
CA LYS A 306 10.10 3.22 -18.16
C LYS A 306 10.90 1.94 -17.86
N TYR A 307 10.24 0.82 -17.66
CA TYR A 307 10.85 -0.43 -17.19
C TYR A 307 10.76 -1.56 -18.20
N SER A 308 9.70 -1.60 -19.03
CA SER A 308 9.50 -2.59 -20.08
C SER A 308 8.55 -2.04 -21.13
N THR A 309 8.70 -2.43 -22.39
CA THR A 309 7.70 -2.11 -23.43
C THR A 309 6.44 -2.93 -23.18
N PRO A 310 5.31 -2.29 -22.78
CA PRO A 310 4.08 -3.03 -22.51
C PRO A 310 3.38 -3.42 -23.81
N GLU A 311 2.82 -4.63 -23.86
CA GLU A 311 1.84 -4.99 -24.90
C GLU A 311 0.45 -4.50 -24.49
N ILE A 312 -0.23 -3.83 -25.42
CA ILE A 312 -1.51 -3.16 -25.14
C ILE A 312 -2.62 -3.89 -25.89
N ILE A 313 -3.60 -4.38 -25.17
CA ILE A 313 -4.79 -5.01 -25.70
C ILE A 313 -6.00 -4.13 -25.39
N GLU A 314 -6.64 -3.61 -26.43
CA GLU A 314 -7.83 -2.78 -26.30
C GLU A 314 -9.10 -3.64 -26.38
N ILE A 315 -9.88 -3.63 -25.31
CA ILE A 315 -11.11 -4.42 -25.22
C ILE A 315 -12.27 -3.61 -25.82
N GLY A 316 -12.82 -4.16 -26.90
CA GLY A 316 -13.94 -3.57 -27.61
C GLY A 316 -15.30 -3.81 -26.94
N LYS A 317 -16.32 -3.12 -27.44
CA LYS A 317 -17.70 -3.32 -27.05
C LYS A 317 -18.21 -4.68 -27.55
N LEU A 318 -19.13 -5.29 -26.80
CA LEU A 318 -19.91 -6.42 -27.28
C LEU A 318 -20.93 -5.95 -28.32
N THR A 319 -21.26 -6.84 -29.24
CA THR A 319 -22.35 -6.62 -30.18
C THR A 319 -23.71 -6.76 -29.49
N ASP A 320 -24.77 -6.23 -30.11
CA ASP A 320 -26.13 -6.36 -29.57
C ASP A 320 -26.56 -7.83 -29.44
N GLU A 321 -26.14 -8.69 -30.37
CA GLU A 321 -26.45 -10.12 -30.31
C GLU A 321 -25.71 -10.83 -29.18
N GLU A 322 -24.44 -10.50 -28.92
CA GLU A 322 -23.67 -11.01 -27.77
C GLU A 322 -24.28 -10.55 -26.44
N ILE A 323 -24.73 -9.31 -26.32
CA ILE A 323 -25.46 -8.82 -25.14
C ILE A 323 -26.76 -9.60 -24.94
N LYS A 324 -27.55 -9.78 -26.01
CA LYS A 324 -28.81 -10.56 -25.92
C LYS A 324 -28.56 -12.01 -25.51
N ASP A 325 -27.51 -12.62 -26.00
CA ASP A 325 -27.12 -13.98 -25.64
C ASP A 325 -26.71 -14.08 -24.16
N ILE A 326 -25.90 -13.18 -23.66
CA ILE A 326 -25.56 -13.06 -22.23
C ILE A 326 -26.84 -12.93 -21.38
N LEU A 327 -27.75 -12.03 -21.76
CA LEU A 327 -29.03 -11.84 -21.04
C LEU A 327 -29.89 -13.07 -20.98
N LYS A 328 -29.92 -13.85 -22.08
CA LYS A 328 -30.67 -15.14 -22.12
C LYS A 328 -30.03 -16.20 -21.24
N THR A 329 -28.71 -16.34 -21.36
CA THR A 329 -27.97 -17.42 -20.68
C THR A 329 -27.85 -17.15 -19.19
N ASP A 330 -27.41 -15.95 -18.80
CA ASP A 330 -27.07 -15.63 -17.41
C ASP A 330 -28.28 -15.14 -16.60
N LEU A 331 -29.21 -14.42 -17.22
CA LEU A 331 -30.36 -13.82 -16.53
C LEU A 331 -31.70 -14.48 -16.90
N SER A 332 -31.68 -15.49 -17.80
CA SER A 332 -32.90 -16.18 -18.27
C SER A 332 -33.97 -15.24 -18.84
N ILE A 333 -33.56 -14.10 -19.41
CA ILE A 333 -34.47 -13.15 -20.04
C ILE A 333 -34.78 -13.62 -21.43
N ILE A 334 -36.04 -14.07 -21.67
CA ILE A 334 -36.49 -14.61 -22.94
C ILE A 334 -37.42 -13.66 -23.73
N ASN A 335 -37.91 -12.59 -23.08
CA ASN A 335 -38.84 -11.64 -23.72
C ASN A 335 -38.10 -10.80 -24.77
N PRO A 336 -38.48 -10.85 -26.08
CA PRO A 336 -37.79 -10.14 -27.15
C PRO A 336 -37.75 -8.62 -26.99
N ASP A 337 -38.82 -8.02 -26.45
CA ASP A 337 -38.88 -6.57 -26.23
C ASP A 337 -37.93 -6.10 -25.13
N TYR A 338 -37.81 -6.90 -24.06
CA TYR A 338 -36.82 -6.62 -23.00
C TYR A 338 -35.40 -6.79 -23.50
N LEU A 339 -35.10 -7.88 -24.19
CA LEU A 339 -33.80 -8.11 -24.80
C LEU A 339 -33.39 -6.98 -25.72
N LYS A 340 -34.31 -6.50 -26.56
CA LYS A 340 -34.05 -5.37 -27.44
C LYS A 340 -33.76 -4.08 -26.65
N LYS A 341 -34.64 -3.71 -25.72
CA LYS A 341 -34.48 -2.49 -24.92
C LYS A 341 -33.20 -2.50 -24.10
N ILE A 342 -32.88 -3.61 -23.42
CA ILE A 342 -31.69 -3.74 -22.60
C ILE A 342 -30.43 -3.65 -23.47
N SER A 343 -30.39 -4.33 -24.65
CA SER A 343 -29.24 -4.26 -25.54
C SER A 343 -28.98 -2.85 -26.07
N GLU A 344 -30.05 -2.10 -26.42
CA GLU A 344 -29.97 -0.69 -26.83
C GLU A 344 -29.41 0.19 -25.71
N ILE A 345 -29.88 0.02 -24.46
CA ILE A 345 -29.40 0.76 -23.28
C ILE A 345 -27.94 0.41 -22.98
N ALA A 346 -27.61 -0.87 -23.03
CA ALA A 346 -26.27 -1.38 -22.74
C ALA A 346 -25.22 -0.87 -23.75
N ASN A 347 -25.60 -0.67 -25.00
CA ASN A 347 -24.72 -0.19 -26.07
C ASN A 347 -23.34 -0.91 -26.05
N GLY A 348 -23.40 -2.24 -25.96
CA GLY A 348 -22.25 -3.13 -25.92
C GLY A 348 -21.48 -3.18 -24.58
N ASN A 349 -22.00 -2.58 -23.52
CA ASN A 349 -21.41 -2.60 -22.19
C ASN A 349 -22.07 -3.68 -21.32
N ALA A 350 -21.31 -4.74 -21.01
CA ALA A 350 -21.82 -5.87 -20.24
C ALA A 350 -22.37 -5.44 -18.86
N ARG A 351 -21.68 -4.56 -18.14
CA ARG A 351 -22.12 -4.11 -16.82
C ARG A 351 -23.46 -3.37 -16.87
N ILE A 352 -23.65 -2.52 -17.88
CA ILE A 352 -24.93 -1.80 -18.05
C ILE A 352 -26.04 -2.80 -18.38
N ALA A 353 -25.76 -3.85 -19.17
CA ALA A 353 -26.73 -4.90 -19.47
C ALA A 353 -27.22 -5.64 -18.22
N PHE A 354 -26.35 -5.88 -17.24
CA PHE A 354 -26.74 -6.51 -15.98
C PHE A 354 -27.50 -5.57 -15.02
N LEU A 355 -27.36 -4.26 -15.17
CA LEU A 355 -27.99 -3.26 -14.30
C LEU A 355 -29.33 -2.73 -14.85
N ALA A 356 -29.61 -2.90 -16.14
CA ALA A 356 -30.81 -2.41 -16.82
C ALA A 356 -32.00 -3.40 -16.73
#